data_2c27587ffe1593a537b7c8de5abf5a85
#
_entry.id   2c27587ffe1593a537b7c8de5abf5a85
#
_cell.length_a   1.000
_cell.length_b   1.000
_cell.length_c   1.000
_cell.angle_alpha   90.00
_cell.angle_beta   90.00
_cell.angle_gamma   90.00
#
_symmetry.space_group_name_H-M   'P 1'
#
loop_
_entity.id
_entity.type
_entity.pdbx_description
1 polymer ?
#
loop_
_entity_poly.entity_id
_entity_poly.type
_entity_poly.pdbx_seq_one_letter_code
_entity_poly.pdbx_strand_id
1 'polypeptide(L)'
;MELISVRELYKNTAAYADKEVTIGGWVRNRRPSKQFGFIVLNDGTYFTPVQIVYNDTLENFQEISKINIGAALIIKGTLVLTPDSKQPFEIQAATIEVEGPSTGDYPLQPKRHSMEFLRTITHLRPRTNTFQAVFRVRSLAAMAIHQFFQDRDFIYVHTPLITGSDCEGAGEMFQVTTLDLKNIPLTEDGKVDFSKDFYGKPTNLTVSGQLNGETFAMAFKNIYTFGPTFRAENSNTTRHAAEFWMIEPEIAFADLGDDMRLAEDMIKYIISYVLEHAPEEMEFFNSFMDKGLLDRLNNVLNNDFGHITYTEAVELLSQHNDQFEYPVSWGCDLQTEHERYLTEVVFKKPVFVTDYPKEIKAFYMKLNPDGKTVAAMDCLVPGIGEIIGGSQREDNYEVLENRIRELGMNPEDYGFYMDLRKYGSARHAGFGLGFERMVMYMTGIGNIRDAIPFPRTVGNCEL
;
A
#
# COMPACT_ATOMS: atom_id res chain seq x y z
N MET A 1 24.96 -7.03 -26.30
CA MET A 1 25.65 -5.97 -25.53
C MET A 1 25.21 -6.14 -24.08
N GLU A 2 26.13 -6.31 -23.16
CA GLU A 2 25.79 -6.41 -21.74
C GLU A 2 25.77 -5.01 -21.11
N LEU A 3 24.59 -4.59 -20.62
CA LEU A 3 24.41 -3.30 -19.95
C LEU A 3 24.64 -3.49 -18.45
N ILE A 4 25.49 -2.66 -17.86
CA ILE A 4 25.71 -2.61 -16.42
C ILE A 4 24.65 -1.66 -15.82
N SER A 5 23.98 -2.08 -14.73
CA SER A 5 23.00 -1.22 -14.08
C SER A 5 23.65 -0.10 -13.28
N VAL A 6 22.98 1.05 -13.19
CA VAL A 6 23.43 2.17 -12.34
C VAL A 6 23.56 1.73 -10.89
N ARG A 7 22.68 0.87 -10.41
CA ARG A 7 22.76 0.28 -9.07
C ARG A 7 24.07 -0.48 -8.84
N GLU A 8 24.49 -1.28 -9.83
CA GLU A 8 25.74 -2.05 -9.74
C GLU A 8 26.95 -1.11 -9.64
N LEU A 9 26.96 -0.02 -10.44
CA LEU A 9 28.04 0.97 -10.40
C LEU A 9 28.13 1.67 -9.03
N TYR A 10 27.01 2.02 -8.41
CA TYR A 10 26.98 2.64 -7.08
C TYR A 10 27.41 1.66 -5.98
N LYS A 11 26.97 0.40 -6.05
CA LYS A 11 27.31 -0.61 -5.03
C LYS A 11 28.75 -1.08 -5.09
N ASN A 12 29.34 -1.12 -6.28
CA ASN A 12 30.67 -1.68 -6.54
C ASN A 12 31.57 -0.68 -7.26
N THR A 13 31.47 0.62 -6.97
CA THR A 13 32.17 1.72 -7.66
C THR A 13 33.66 1.44 -7.83
N ALA A 14 34.35 0.96 -6.78
CA ALA A 14 35.79 0.68 -6.83
C ALA A 14 36.16 -0.42 -7.85
N ALA A 15 35.26 -1.35 -8.11
CA ALA A 15 35.48 -2.43 -9.08
C ALA A 15 35.47 -1.92 -10.54
N TYR A 16 34.82 -0.77 -10.78
CA TYR A 16 34.67 -0.17 -12.10
C TYR A 16 35.52 1.08 -12.31
N ALA A 17 36.26 1.54 -11.30
CA ALA A 17 37.14 2.72 -11.41
C ALA A 17 38.13 2.55 -12.54
N ASP A 18 38.24 3.57 -13.42
CA ASP A 18 39.07 3.65 -14.60
C ASP A 18 38.81 2.53 -15.64
N LYS A 19 37.66 1.86 -15.55
CA LYS A 19 37.26 0.84 -16.53
C LYS A 19 36.16 1.37 -17.46
N GLU A 20 36.16 0.78 -18.65
CA GLU A 20 35.11 0.98 -19.63
C GLU A 20 33.82 0.27 -19.16
N VAL A 21 32.71 1.01 -19.18
CA VAL A 21 31.37 0.52 -18.85
C VAL A 21 30.39 0.87 -19.95
N THR A 22 29.37 0.05 -20.11
CA THR A 22 28.23 0.34 -20.99
C THR A 22 26.94 0.35 -20.19
N ILE A 23 26.21 1.47 -20.24
CA ILE A 23 24.96 1.66 -19.54
C ILE A 23 23.86 2.12 -20.48
N GLY A 24 22.61 1.78 -20.19
CA GLY A 24 21.42 2.33 -20.84
C GLY A 24 20.56 3.12 -19.87
N GLY A 25 19.83 4.12 -20.34
CA GLY A 25 18.93 4.86 -19.46
C GLY A 25 18.27 6.07 -20.13
N TRP A 26 17.50 6.81 -19.34
CA TRP A 26 16.74 7.97 -19.81
C TRP A 26 17.34 9.28 -19.31
N VAL A 27 17.39 10.27 -20.22
CA VAL A 27 17.86 11.64 -19.92
C VAL A 27 16.89 12.31 -18.94
N ARG A 28 17.38 12.65 -17.75
CA ARG A 28 16.64 13.38 -16.72
C ARG A 28 16.89 14.87 -16.75
N ASN A 29 18.12 15.24 -17.08
CA ASN A 29 18.54 16.62 -17.23
C ASN A 29 19.77 16.69 -18.16
N ARG A 30 20.03 17.87 -18.72
CA ARG A 30 21.21 18.13 -19.52
C ARG A 30 21.73 19.55 -19.34
N ARG A 31 23.03 19.72 -19.48
CA ARG A 31 23.73 21.02 -19.49
C ARG A 31 24.72 21.03 -20.62
N PRO A 32 24.33 21.41 -21.84
CA PRO A 32 25.25 21.51 -22.98
C PRO A 32 26.14 22.75 -22.89
N SER A 33 27.36 22.65 -23.39
CA SER A 33 28.31 23.75 -23.59
C SER A 33 28.89 23.66 -25.01
N LYS A 34 29.75 24.60 -25.38
CA LYS A 34 30.31 24.67 -26.75
C LYS A 34 31.26 23.52 -27.09
N GLN A 35 32.00 23.01 -26.09
CA GLN A 35 33.03 21.99 -26.26
C GLN A 35 32.79 20.72 -25.47
N PHE A 36 31.89 20.77 -24.48
CA PHE A 36 31.54 19.63 -23.62
C PHE A 36 30.14 19.80 -23.09
N GLY A 37 29.59 18.77 -22.47
CA GLY A 37 28.30 18.84 -21.82
C GLY A 37 28.11 17.76 -20.77
N PHE A 38 27.04 17.90 -20.01
CA PHE A 38 26.66 16.95 -18.99
C PHE A 38 25.26 16.43 -19.26
N ILE A 39 25.06 15.14 -19.07
CA ILE A 39 23.76 14.47 -19.06
C ILE A 39 23.59 13.81 -17.71
N VAL A 40 22.44 14.00 -17.09
CA VAL A 40 21.99 13.24 -15.93
C VAL A 40 21.14 12.09 -16.45
N LEU A 41 21.64 10.88 -16.30
CA LEU A 41 21.01 9.64 -16.79
C LEU A 41 20.48 8.81 -15.63
N ASN A 42 19.31 8.21 -15.80
CA ASN A 42 18.72 7.28 -14.84
C ASN A 42 18.17 6.06 -15.57
N ASP A 43 18.56 4.87 -15.13
CA ASP A 43 18.11 3.59 -15.66
C ASP A 43 16.95 2.95 -14.87
N GLY A 44 16.50 3.61 -13.80
CA GLY A 44 15.45 3.11 -12.92
C GLY A 44 15.91 2.08 -11.89
N THR A 45 17.16 1.57 -11.93
CA THR A 45 17.66 0.55 -11.00
C THR A 45 18.12 1.13 -9.68
N TYR A 46 18.46 2.42 -9.65
CA TYR A 46 18.94 3.14 -8.47
C TYR A 46 18.28 4.52 -8.36
N PHE A 47 18.12 5.02 -7.13
CA PHE A 47 17.46 6.32 -6.92
C PHE A 47 18.32 7.47 -7.42
N THR A 48 19.60 7.50 -7.03
CA THR A 48 20.55 8.52 -7.47
C THR A 48 20.94 8.28 -8.94
N PRO A 49 20.73 9.27 -9.84
CA PRO A 49 21.12 9.17 -11.24
C PRO A 49 22.65 9.27 -11.39
N VAL A 50 23.14 8.89 -12.57
CA VAL A 50 24.55 9.01 -12.93
C VAL A 50 24.80 10.24 -13.80
N GLN A 51 25.93 10.92 -13.57
CA GLN A 51 26.40 12.01 -14.42
C GLN A 51 27.26 11.47 -15.56
N ILE A 52 26.91 11.85 -16.77
CA ILE A 52 27.66 11.57 -18.00
C ILE A 52 28.33 12.85 -18.45
N VAL A 53 29.62 12.79 -18.73
CA VAL A 53 30.38 13.89 -19.32
C VAL A 53 30.68 13.52 -20.77
N TYR A 54 30.42 14.40 -21.70
CA TYR A 54 30.74 14.23 -23.13
C TYR A 54 31.38 15.48 -23.67
N ASN A 55 32.18 15.35 -24.72
CA ASN A 55 32.91 16.46 -25.35
C ASN A 55 32.79 16.41 -26.88
N ASP A 56 33.40 17.39 -27.55
CA ASP A 56 33.36 17.59 -29.00
C ASP A 56 34.14 16.55 -29.81
N THR A 57 34.74 15.56 -29.15
CA THR A 57 35.34 14.40 -29.83
C THR A 57 34.32 13.34 -30.23
N LEU A 58 33.07 13.41 -29.70
CA LEU A 58 31.99 12.53 -30.12
C LEU A 58 31.62 12.82 -31.59
N GLU A 59 31.47 11.77 -32.40
CA GLU A 59 31.05 11.90 -33.80
C GLU A 59 29.69 12.63 -33.93
N ASN A 60 28.75 12.36 -33.00
CA ASN A 60 27.42 12.94 -32.98
C ASN A 60 27.25 14.05 -31.92
N PHE A 61 28.32 14.76 -31.54
CA PHE A 61 28.29 15.82 -30.52
C PHE A 61 27.18 16.84 -30.73
N GLN A 62 26.94 17.28 -31.98
CA GLN A 62 25.93 18.27 -32.32
C GLN A 62 24.49 17.76 -32.08
N GLU A 63 24.26 16.47 -32.30
CA GLU A 63 23.01 15.80 -32.00
C GLU A 63 22.80 15.68 -30.47
N ILE A 64 23.81 15.15 -29.79
CA ILE A 64 23.73 14.93 -28.32
C ILE A 64 23.58 16.26 -27.56
N SER A 65 24.21 17.34 -28.02
CA SER A 65 24.06 18.67 -27.42
C SER A 65 22.63 19.22 -27.52
N LYS A 66 21.79 18.68 -28.40
CA LYS A 66 20.40 19.07 -28.61
C LYS A 66 19.39 18.03 -28.12
N ILE A 67 19.86 16.91 -27.55
CA ILE A 67 18.98 15.81 -27.09
C ILE A 67 17.91 16.32 -26.12
N ASN A 68 16.69 15.87 -26.27
CA ASN A 68 15.62 16.23 -25.36
C ASN A 68 15.61 15.35 -24.08
N ILE A 69 15.07 15.92 -22.99
CA ILE A 69 14.80 15.17 -21.78
C ILE A 69 13.78 14.06 -22.07
N GLY A 70 13.96 12.92 -21.42
CA GLY A 70 13.17 11.73 -21.68
C GLY A 70 13.69 10.83 -22.80
N ALA A 71 14.69 11.27 -23.59
CA ALA A 71 15.33 10.41 -24.58
C ALA A 71 16.01 9.21 -23.91
N ALA A 72 15.98 8.06 -24.57
CA ALA A 72 16.68 6.85 -24.18
C ALA A 72 18.05 6.80 -24.86
N LEU A 73 19.11 6.56 -24.08
CA LEU A 73 20.48 6.52 -24.55
C LEU A 73 21.17 5.23 -24.15
N ILE A 74 22.09 4.74 -25.01
CA ILE A 74 23.11 3.78 -24.65
C ILE A 74 24.45 4.51 -24.66
N ILE A 75 25.19 4.40 -23.56
CA ILE A 75 26.41 5.16 -23.32
C ILE A 75 27.54 4.17 -23.01
N LYS A 76 28.61 4.25 -23.78
CA LYS A 76 29.85 3.54 -23.53
C LYS A 76 30.92 4.56 -23.15
N GLY A 77 31.60 4.35 -22.02
CA GLY A 77 32.58 5.31 -21.52
C GLY A 77 33.35 4.79 -20.33
N THR A 78 34.28 5.59 -19.84
CA THR A 78 35.12 5.26 -18.68
C THR A 78 34.50 5.83 -17.39
N LEU A 79 34.35 5.01 -16.36
CA LEU A 79 33.96 5.46 -15.03
C LEU A 79 35.16 6.11 -14.34
N VAL A 80 35.03 7.39 -13.98
CA VAL A 80 36.04 8.19 -13.31
C VAL A 80 35.56 8.59 -11.92
N LEU A 81 36.38 8.34 -10.90
CA LEU A 81 36.09 8.73 -9.53
C LEU A 81 36.16 10.26 -9.36
N THR A 82 35.20 10.80 -8.61
CA THR A 82 35.09 12.25 -8.36
C THR A 82 34.95 12.53 -6.86
N PRO A 83 36.00 12.24 -6.03
CA PRO A 83 35.91 12.28 -4.56
C PRO A 83 35.56 13.67 -4.00
N ASP A 84 35.90 14.73 -4.72
CA ASP A 84 35.65 16.12 -4.30
C ASP A 84 34.30 16.68 -4.81
N SER A 85 33.50 15.84 -5.47
CA SER A 85 32.19 16.22 -6.03
C SER A 85 31.04 15.65 -5.19
N LYS A 86 29.81 16.09 -5.47
CA LYS A 86 28.60 15.52 -4.81
C LYS A 86 28.36 14.05 -5.15
N GLN A 87 28.64 13.68 -6.42
CA GLN A 87 28.57 12.29 -6.88
C GLN A 87 29.94 11.61 -6.68
N PRO A 88 29.99 10.32 -6.32
CA PRO A 88 31.26 9.60 -6.11
C PRO A 88 32.03 9.32 -7.42
N PHE A 89 31.36 9.35 -8.54
CA PHE A 89 31.91 9.10 -9.87
C PHE A 89 31.10 9.77 -10.97
N GLU A 90 31.68 9.82 -12.16
CA GLU A 90 31.00 10.18 -13.41
C GLU A 90 31.45 9.22 -14.52
N ILE A 91 30.73 9.18 -15.64
CA ILE A 91 31.10 8.41 -16.82
C ILE A 91 31.55 9.40 -17.91
N GLN A 92 32.79 9.31 -18.31
CA GLN A 92 33.34 10.03 -19.47
C GLN A 92 33.00 9.23 -20.74
N ALA A 93 32.04 9.73 -21.51
CA ALA A 93 31.49 9.04 -22.65
C ALA A 93 32.50 8.99 -23.82
N ALA A 94 32.74 7.79 -24.32
CA ALA A 94 33.45 7.53 -25.57
C ALA A 94 32.45 7.47 -26.74
N THR A 95 31.27 6.89 -26.54
CA THR A 95 30.20 6.89 -27.54
C THR A 95 28.85 7.07 -26.84
N ILE A 96 27.91 7.75 -27.50
CA ILE A 96 26.53 7.89 -27.07
C ILE A 96 25.64 7.56 -28.28
N GLU A 97 24.82 6.52 -28.12
CA GLU A 97 23.81 6.12 -29.09
C GLU A 97 22.43 6.57 -28.62
N VAL A 98 21.63 7.14 -29.50
CA VAL A 98 20.23 7.50 -29.23
C VAL A 98 19.37 6.32 -29.59
N GLU A 99 18.99 5.53 -28.57
CA GLU A 99 18.09 4.37 -28.72
C GLU A 99 16.67 4.80 -29.03
N GLY A 100 16.20 5.86 -28.34
CA GLY A 100 14.88 6.44 -28.55
C GLY A 100 14.87 7.95 -28.34
N PRO A 101 14.58 8.75 -29.38
CA PRO A 101 14.49 10.20 -29.25
C PRO A 101 13.26 10.60 -28.44
N SER A 102 13.31 11.79 -27.82
CA SER A 102 12.18 12.44 -27.16
C SER A 102 11.84 13.75 -27.85
N THR A 103 10.58 14.11 -27.87
CA THR A 103 10.07 15.33 -28.50
C THR A 103 10.09 16.53 -27.55
N GLY A 104 10.01 17.74 -28.08
CA GLY A 104 10.09 18.97 -27.28
C GLY A 104 8.87 19.23 -26.39
N ASP A 105 7.76 18.54 -26.63
CA ASP A 105 6.50 18.58 -25.86
C ASP A 105 6.46 17.57 -24.70
N TYR A 106 7.58 16.88 -24.41
CA TYR A 106 7.67 15.96 -23.27
C TYR A 106 7.22 16.66 -21.97
N PRO A 107 6.18 16.15 -21.28
CA PRO A 107 5.51 16.90 -20.21
C PRO A 107 6.34 17.06 -18.93
N LEU A 108 7.27 16.11 -18.68
CA LEU A 108 8.11 16.13 -17.47
C LEU A 108 9.39 16.95 -17.69
N GLN A 109 9.23 18.25 -17.86
CA GLN A 109 10.36 19.19 -17.95
C GLN A 109 11.08 19.35 -16.59
N PRO A 110 12.34 19.86 -16.52
CA PRO A 110 13.13 19.99 -15.29
C PRO A 110 12.61 21.13 -14.39
N LYS A 111 11.40 20.98 -13.90
CA LYS A 111 10.72 21.86 -12.96
C LYS A 111 9.91 21.03 -11.96
N ARG A 112 9.51 21.66 -10.86
CA ARG A 112 8.60 21.01 -9.91
C ARG A 112 7.21 20.86 -10.57
N HIS A 113 6.65 19.66 -10.48
CA HIS A 113 5.29 19.34 -10.91
C HIS A 113 4.41 19.11 -9.68
N SER A 114 3.15 19.55 -9.74
CA SER A 114 2.18 19.24 -8.68
C SER A 114 1.71 17.81 -8.76
N MET A 115 1.24 17.25 -7.64
CA MET A 115 0.71 15.88 -7.62
C MET A 115 -0.56 15.76 -8.47
N GLU A 116 -1.39 16.80 -8.52
CA GLU A 116 -2.59 16.88 -9.36
C GLU A 116 -2.22 16.74 -10.85
N PHE A 117 -1.22 17.47 -11.32
CA PHE A 117 -0.73 17.32 -12.69
C PHE A 117 -0.19 15.91 -12.95
N LEU A 118 0.59 15.36 -12.03
CA LEU A 118 1.17 14.02 -12.21
C LEU A 118 0.11 12.92 -12.22
N ARG A 119 -1.05 13.12 -11.60
CA ARG A 119 -2.20 12.21 -11.71
C ARG A 119 -2.85 12.22 -13.09
N THR A 120 -2.72 13.31 -13.87
CA THR A 120 -3.25 13.36 -15.25
C THR A 120 -2.35 12.62 -16.25
N ILE A 121 -1.13 12.25 -15.86
CA ILE A 121 -0.14 11.53 -16.68
C ILE A 121 0.43 10.31 -15.92
N THR A 122 -0.45 9.49 -15.37
CA THR A 122 -0.07 8.33 -14.54
C THR A 122 0.94 7.40 -15.20
N HIS A 123 0.87 7.22 -16.52
CA HIS A 123 1.80 6.42 -17.32
C HIS A 123 3.23 7.03 -17.45
N LEU A 124 3.40 8.32 -17.22
CA LEU A 124 4.71 8.99 -17.25
C LEU A 124 5.24 9.36 -15.86
N ARG A 125 4.38 9.52 -14.86
CA ARG A 125 4.80 9.94 -13.52
C ARG A 125 5.86 9.04 -12.85
N PRO A 126 5.98 7.71 -13.16
CA PRO A 126 7.08 6.89 -12.65
C PRO A 126 8.47 7.39 -13.06
N ARG A 127 8.57 8.22 -14.09
CA ARG A 127 9.83 8.86 -14.49
C ARG A 127 10.25 10.04 -13.60
N THR A 128 9.44 10.45 -12.61
CA THR A 128 9.82 11.49 -11.63
C THR A 128 10.53 10.88 -10.42
N ASN A 129 11.38 11.66 -9.74
CA ASN A 129 12.05 11.18 -8.52
C ASN A 129 11.04 10.75 -7.45
N THR A 130 9.98 11.54 -7.24
CA THR A 130 8.93 11.24 -6.27
C THR A 130 8.34 9.85 -6.50
N PHE A 131 7.88 9.56 -7.72
CA PHE A 131 7.23 8.29 -7.99
C PHE A 131 8.20 7.13 -8.18
N GLN A 132 9.44 7.38 -8.56
CA GLN A 132 10.49 6.35 -8.45
C GLN A 132 10.69 5.93 -7.00
N ALA A 133 10.79 6.89 -6.08
CA ALA A 133 10.93 6.60 -4.65
C ALA A 133 9.69 5.88 -4.11
N VAL A 134 8.47 6.37 -4.38
CA VAL A 134 7.22 5.75 -3.91
C VAL A 134 7.10 4.30 -4.36
N PHE A 135 7.27 4.03 -5.65
CA PHE A 135 7.07 2.67 -6.17
C PHE A 135 8.21 1.73 -5.82
N ARG A 136 9.42 2.23 -5.58
CA ARG A 136 10.50 1.43 -5.03
C ARG A 136 10.22 1.04 -3.57
N VAL A 137 9.81 1.99 -2.73
CA VAL A 137 9.41 1.70 -1.35
C VAL A 137 8.21 0.75 -1.32
N ARG A 138 7.20 0.96 -2.17
CA ARG A 138 6.07 0.04 -2.30
C ARG A 138 6.51 -1.39 -2.64
N SER A 139 7.43 -1.54 -3.60
CA SER A 139 7.97 -2.85 -3.99
C SER A 139 8.73 -3.52 -2.84
N LEU A 140 9.58 -2.78 -2.14
CA LEU A 140 10.33 -3.30 -0.98
C LEU A 140 9.41 -3.67 0.18
N ALA A 141 8.40 -2.85 0.47
CA ALA A 141 7.41 -3.15 1.49
C ALA A 141 6.64 -4.44 1.20
N ALA A 142 6.27 -4.68 -0.07
CA ALA A 142 5.60 -5.92 -0.46
C ALA A 142 6.51 -7.14 -0.22
N MET A 143 7.79 -7.04 -0.56
CA MET A 143 8.77 -8.12 -0.27
C MET A 143 8.98 -8.31 1.22
N ALA A 144 9.07 -7.24 2.00
CA ALA A 144 9.18 -7.30 3.46
C ALA A 144 7.99 -8.04 4.10
N ILE A 145 6.77 -7.78 3.63
CA ILE A 145 5.56 -8.47 4.10
C ILE A 145 5.66 -9.98 3.83
N HIS A 146 6.00 -10.36 2.60
CA HIS A 146 6.16 -11.78 2.29
C HIS A 146 7.25 -12.43 3.13
N GLN A 147 8.41 -11.78 3.29
CA GLN A 147 9.51 -12.30 4.09
C GLN A 147 9.11 -12.45 5.57
N PHE A 148 8.44 -11.43 6.13
CA PHE A 148 7.96 -11.45 7.52
C PHE A 148 7.11 -12.68 7.83
N PHE A 149 6.15 -12.98 6.95
CA PHE A 149 5.24 -14.11 7.14
C PHE A 149 5.90 -15.46 6.84
N GLN A 150 6.71 -15.55 5.77
CA GLN A 150 7.40 -16.79 5.42
C GLN A 150 8.41 -17.21 6.49
N ASP A 151 9.14 -16.26 7.09
CA ASP A 151 10.08 -16.53 8.19
C ASP A 151 9.39 -17.01 9.49
N ARG A 152 8.06 -16.91 9.55
CA ARG A 152 7.21 -17.33 10.68
C ARG A 152 6.31 -18.52 10.36
N ASP A 153 6.61 -19.25 9.28
CA ASP A 153 5.88 -20.43 8.83
C ASP A 153 4.40 -20.16 8.49
N PHE A 154 4.07 -18.95 8.03
CA PHE A 154 2.75 -18.65 7.48
C PHE A 154 2.63 -19.15 6.05
N ILE A 155 1.46 -19.68 5.70
CA ILE A 155 1.12 -20.06 4.33
C ILE A 155 0.45 -18.88 3.61
N TYR A 156 1.00 -18.50 2.46
CA TYR A 156 0.35 -17.53 1.56
C TYR A 156 -0.82 -18.17 0.82
N VAL A 157 -2.01 -17.60 0.96
CA VAL A 157 -3.25 -18.13 0.35
C VAL A 157 -3.81 -17.15 -0.67
N HIS A 158 -4.10 -17.68 -1.87
CA HIS A 158 -4.88 -16.98 -2.88
C HIS A 158 -6.37 -17.22 -2.60
N THR A 159 -7.10 -16.18 -2.22
CA THR A 159 -8.56 -16.21 -2.07
C THR A 159 -9.25 -15.65 -3.31
N PRO A 160 -10.49 -16.07 -3.63
CA PRO A 160 -11.18 -15.62 -4.81
C PRO A 160 -11.44 -14.12 -4.83
N LEU A 161 -11.17 -13.47 -5.97
CA LEU A 161 -11.52 -12.07 -6.19
C LEU A 161 -12.99 -11.89 -6.60
N ILE A 162 -13.57 -12.90 -7.26
CA ILE A 162 -15.00 -12.94 -7.59
C ILE A 162 -15.69 -13.85 -6.57
N THR A 163 -16.64 -13.32 -5.84
CA THR A 163 -17.31 -14.01 -4.74
C THR A 163 -18.82 -13.87 -4.81
N GLY A 164 -19.53 -14.85 -4.25
CA GLY A 164 -20.98 -14.81 -4.03
C GLY A 164 -21.34 -14.43 -2.58
N SER A 165 -20.36 -14.16 -1.71
CA SER A 165 -20.58 -13.80 -0.30
C SER A 165 -20.07 -12.40 0.01
N ASP A 166 -20.75 -11.69 0.91
CA ASP A 166 -20.31 -10.40 1.46
C ASP A 166 -19.62 -10.63 2.80
N CYS A 167 -18.33 -10.36 2.87
CA CYS A 167 -17.54 -10.55 4.09
C CYS A 167 -17.94 -9.57 5.19
N GLU A 168 -18.31 -8.36 4.86
CA GLU A 168 -18.63 -7.31 5.84
C GLU A 168 -20.13 -7.20 6.14
N GLY A 169 -20.98 -7.84 5.30
CA GLY A 169 -22.43 -7.89 5.51
C GLY A 169 -23.18 -6.59 5.21
N ALA A 170 -22.50 -5.56 4.73
CA ALA A 170 -23.08 -4.27 4.34
C ALA A 170 -22.23 -3.58 3.27
N GLY A 171 -21.34 -4.33 2.61
CA GLY A 171 -20.38 -3.78 1.67
C GLY A 171 -21.04 -3.30 0.39
N GLU A 172 -20.75 -2.08 -0.05
CA GLU A 172 -21.02 -1.65 -1.41
C GLU A 172 -20.04 -2.37 -2.35
N MET A 173 -20.52 -3.46 -2.97
CA MET A 173 -19.70 -4.32 -3.82
C MET A 173 -19.92 -4.00 -5.30
N PHE A 174 -18.83 -4.05 -6.08
CA PHE A 174 -18.92 -4.04 -7.53
C PHE A 174 -19.51 -5.37 -8.03
N GLN A 175 -20.59 -5.31 -8.78
CA GLN A 175 -21.20 -6.51 -9.38
C GLN A 175 -20.37 -6.99 -10.58
N VAL A 176 -20.15 -8.30 -10.67
CA VAL A 176 -19.54 -8.97 -11.81
C VAL A 176 -20.61 -9.71 -12.58
N THR A 177 -20.83 -9.37 -13.85
CA THR A 177 -21.84 -9.98 -14.68
C THR A 177 -21.40 -10.04 -16.15
N THR A 178 -21.86 -11.06 -16.86
CA THR A 178 -21.73 -11.18 -18.32
C THR A 178 -23.07 -10.97 -19.04
N LEU A 179 -24.14 -10.62 -18.31
CA LEU A 179 -25.44 -10.32 -18.89
C LEU A 179 -25.37 -9.07 -19.77
N ASP A 180 -26.09 -9.09 -20.90
CA ASP A 180 -26.23 -7.89 -21.73
C ASP A 180 -27.10 -6.84 -21.01
N LEU A 181 -26.50 -5.75 -20.58
CA LEU A 181 -27.18 -4.67 -19.87
C LEU A 181 -28.24 -3.95 -20.69
N LYS A 182 -28.27 -4.17 -22.03
CA LYS A 182 -29.33 -3.65 -22.92
C LYS A 182 -30.55 -4.59 -23.01
N ASN A 183 -30.36 -5.89 -22.71
CA ASN A 183 -31.39 -6.92 -22.79
C ASN A 183 -31.28 -7.86 -21.57
N ILE A 184 -31.46 -7.28 -20.37
CA ILE A 184 -31.34 -8.01 -19.11
C ILE A 184 -32.47 -9.06 -19.02
N PRO A 185 -32.17 -10.37 -18.89
CA PRO A 185 -33.19 -11.39 -18.67
C PRO A 185 -33.83 -11.18 -17.28
N LEU A 186 -35.15 -11.28 -17.24
CA LEU A 186 -35.93 -11.11 -16.03
C LEU A 186 -36.67 -12.43 -15.68
N THR A 187 -36.81 -12.64 -14.38
CA THR A 187 -37.70 -13.68 -13.82
C THR A 187 -39.15 -13.28 -13.93
N GLU A 188 -40.09 -14.19 -13.64
CA GLU A 188 -41.54 -13.92 -13.70
C GLU A 188 -41.99 -12.79 -12.77
N ASP A 189 -41.26 -12.56 -11.65
CA ASP A 189 -41.49 -11.48 -10.68
C ASP A 189 -40.73 -10.17 -11.03
N GLY A 190 -40.12 -10.10 -12.24
CA GLY A 190 -39.49 -8.89 -12.75
C GLY A 190 -38.12 -8.59 -12.22
N LYS A 191 -37.47 -9.50 -11.48
CA LYS A 191 -36.08 -9.38 -11.04
C LYS A 191 -35.10 -9.87 -12.10
N VAL A 192 -33.84 -9.49 -11.98
CA VAL A 192 -32.78 -10.00 -12.85
C VAL A 192 -32.65 -11.52 -12.71
N ASP A 193 -32.73 -12.23 -13.82
CA ASP A 193 -32.56 -13.70 -13.84
C ASP A 193 -31.05 -14.06 -13.93
N PHE A 194 -30.40 -14.08 -12.80
CA PHE A 194 -28.99 -14.47 -12.70
C PHE A 194 -28.70 -15.94 -13.00
N SER A 195 -29.74 -16.80 -13.14
CA SER A 195 -29.54 -18.16 -13.64
C SER A 195 -29.01 -18.21 -15.08
N LYS A 196 -29.16 -17.12 -15.83
CA LYS A 196 -28.63 -16.90 -17.18
C LYS A 196 -27.26 -16.28 -17.21
N ASP A 197 -26.71 -15.83 -16.06
CA ASP A 197 -25.39 -15.28 -15.98
C ASP A 197 -24.32 -16.38 -15.91
N PHE A 198 -23.03 -15.99 -16.08
CA PHE A 198 -21.91 -16.92 -16.18
C PHE A 198 -21.82 -17.89 -14.99
N TYR A 199 -22.02 -17.42 -13.78
CA TYR A 199 -21.95 -18.23 -12.55
C TYR A 199 -23.33 -18.79 -12.11
N GLY A 200 -24.39 -18.49 -12.82
CA GLY A 200 -25.76 -18.92 -12.47
C GLY A 200 -26.31 -18.31 -11.17
N LYS A 201 -25.65 -17.31 -10.63
CA LYS A 201 -26.03 -16.57 -9.41
C LYS A 201 -25.37 -15.20 -9.39
N PRO A 202 -25.86 -14.24 -8.56
CA PRO A 202 -25.19 -12.96 -8.38
C PRO A 202 -23.77 -13.16 -7.86
N THR A 203 -22.82 -12.42 -8.46
CA THR A 203 -21.42 -12.41 -8.03
C THR A 203 -20.87 -11.00 -8.02
N ASN A 204 -19.87 -10.76 -7.16
CA ASN A 204 -19.29 -9.45 -6.94
C ASN A 204 -17.77 -9.55 -6.84
N LEU A 205 -17.08 -8.41 -6.96
CA LEU A 205 -15.68 -8.31 -6.56
C LEU A 205 -15.60 -8.30 -5.03
N THR A 206 -14.61 -9.00 -4.48
CA THR A 206 -14.45 -9.18 -3.04
C THR A 206 -14.07 -7.89 -2.32
N VAL A 207 -14.58 -7.70 -1.11
CA VAL A 207 -14.17 -6.64 -0.17
C VAL A 207 -13.09 -7.10 0.81
N SER A 208 -12.85 -8.43 0.92
CA SER A 208 -11.86 -9.05 1.82
C SER A 208 -11.68 -10.52 1.48
N GLY A 209 -10.47 -11.04 1.68
CA GLY A 209 -10.18 -12.47 1.60
C GLY A 209 -10.41 -13.24 2.90
N GLN A 210 -10.81 -12.58 3.99
CA GLN A 210 -10.84 -13.11 5.35
C GLN A 210 -11.65 -14.40 5.47
N LEU A 211 -12.93 -14.42 5.06
CA LEU A 211 -13.79 -15.59 5.29
C LEU A 211 -13.24 -16.87 4.63
N ASN A 212 -12.67 -16.74 3.43
CA ASN A 212 -12.00 -17.84 2.75
C ASN A 212 -10.64 -18.15 3.39
N GLY A 213 -9.92 -17.13 3.87
CA GLY A 213 -8.66 -17.29 4.61
C GLY A 213 -8.82 -18.10 5.90
N GLU A 214 -9.87 -17.84 6.67
CA GLU A 214 -10.18 -18.59 7.89
C GLU A 214 -10.34 -20.10 7.64
N THR A 215 -10.84 -20.52 6.47
CA THR A 215 -10.94 -21.94 6.13
C THR A 215 -9.56 -22.62 6.08
N PHE A 216 -8.56 -21.89 5.59
CA PHE A 216 -7.18 -22.36 5.53
C PHE A 216 -6.50 -22.27 6.91
N ALA A 217 -6.78 -21.26 7.71
CA ALA A 217 -6.27 -21.14 9.07
C ALA A 217 -6.70 -22.34 9.95
N MET A 218 -7.94 -22.84 9.76
CA MET A 218 -8.43 -24.05 10.44
C MET A 218 -7.73 -25.34 10.00
N ALA A 219 -6.87 -25.31 8.99
CA ALA A 219 -6.11 -26.46 8.51
C ALA A 219 -4.60 -26.25 8.62
N PHE A 220 -4.10 -25.06 8.39
CA PHE A 220 -2.67 -24.73 8.33
C PHE A 220 -2.17 -23.93 9.53
N LYS A 221 -3.04 -23.58 10.47
CA LYS A 221 -2.78 -22.79 11.66
C LYS A 221 -2.53 -21.30 11.39
N ASN A 222 -1.51 -20.97 10.60
CA ASN A 222 -1.10 -19.60 10.30
C ASN A 222 -1.13 -19.38 8.78
N ILE A 223 -1.94 -18.44 8.34
CA ILE A 223 -2.02 -18.08 6.91
C ILE A 223 -2.04 -16.56 6.76
N TYR A 224 -1.79 -16.10 5.55
CA TYR A 224 -2.07 -14.72 5.18
C TYR A 224 -2.53 -14.63 3.73
N THR A 225 -3.37 -13.64 3.44
CA THR A 225 -3.64 -13.17 2.10
C THR A 225 -2.83 -11.90 1.84
N PHE A 226 -2.50 -11.63 0.59
CA PHE A 226 -1.99 -10.36 0.14
C PHE A 226 -2.49 -10.17 -1.28
N GLY A 227 -3.57 -9.42 -1.42
CA GLY A 227 -4.26 -9.32 -2.70
C GLY A 227 -5.16 -8.09 -2.82
N PRO A 228 -5.64 -7.82 -4.04
CA PRO A 228 -6.55 -6.72 -4.30
C PRO A 228 -7.91 -6.94 -3.65
N THR A 229 -8.47 -5.87 -3.14
CA THR A 229 -9.83 -5.75 -2.61
C THR A 229 -10.53 -4.57 -3.26
N PHE A 230 -11.87 -4.61 -3.30
CA PHE A 230 -12.67 -3.67 -4.05
C PHE A 230 -13.82 -3.15 -3.20
N ARG A 231 -14.01 -1.83 -3.16
CA ARG A 231 -15.15 -1.21 -2.46
C ARG A 231 -15.79 -0.16 -3.36
N ALA A 232 -17.10 -0.28 -3.59
CA ALA A 232 -17.87 0.63 -4.45
C ALA A 232 -18.39 1.87 -3.70
N GLU A 233 -17.88 2.13 -2.50
CA GLU A 233 -18.27 3.27 -1.68
C GLU A 233 -18.09 4.60 -2.42
N ASN A 234 -19.10 5.44 -2.41
CA ASN A 234 -19.03 6.78 -2.99
C ASN A 234 -18.28 7.74 -2.05
N SER A 235 -17.01 7.42 -1.76
CA SER A 235 -16.15 8.20 -0.89
C SER A 235 -15.03 8.87 -1.69
N ASN A 236 -14.95 10.19 -1.62
CA ASN A 236 -13.95 11.00 -2.33
C ASN A 236 -12.92 11.63 -1.39
N THR A 237 -12.41 10.86 -0.45
CA THR A 237 -11.38 11.31 0.50
C THR A 237 -9.96 11.04 -0.02
N THR A 238 -8.97 11.52 0.70
CA THR A 238 -7.55 11.27 0.40
C THR A 238 -7.08 9.87 0.80
N ARG A 239 -7.91 9.08 1.50
CA ARG A 239 -7.56 7.77 2.06
C ARG A 239 -8.40 6.62 1.51
N HIS A 240 -9.33 6.88 0.57
CA HIS A 240 -10.18 5.86 -0.04
C HIS A 240 -9.89 5.72 -1.54
N ALA A 241 -9.83 4.48 -1.96
CA ALA A 241 -9.76 4.06 -3.36
C ALA A 241 -10.73 2.89 -3.57
N ALA A 242 -11.25 2.74 -4.80
CA ALA A 242 -12.18 1.67 -5.12
C ALA A 242 -11.47 0.31 -5.31
N GLU A 243 -10.18 0.32 -5.62
CA GLU A 243 -9.29 -0.84 -5.71
C GLU A 243 -8.03 -0.55 -4.91
N PHE A 244 -7.68 -1.44 -3.98
CA PHE A 244 -6.51 -1.34 -3.13
C PHE A 244 -6.07 -2.73 -2.68
N TRP A 245 -4.95 -2.86 -1.98
CA TRP A 245 -4.43 -4.16 -1.55
C TRP A 245 -4.53 -4.32 -0.04
N MET A 246 -4.96 -5.51 0.39
CA MET A 246 -5.03 -5.88 1.80
C MET A 246 -4.05 -7.01 2.11
N ILE A 247 -3.45 -6.92 3.29
CA ILE A 247 -2.71 -8.01 3.92
C ILE A 247 -3.55 -8.50 5.09
N GLU A 248 -3.98 -9.76 5.04
CA GLU A 248 -4.95 -10.31 5.98
C GLU A 248 -4.44 -11.65 6.53
N PRO A 249 -3.64 -11.63 7.63
CA PRO A 249 -3.27 -12.85 8.34
C PRO A 249 -4.44 -13.37 9.17
N GLU A 250 -4.51 -14.71 9.29
CA GLU A 250 -5.40 -15.42 10.21
C GLU A 250 -4.59 -16.46 10.98
N ILE A 251 -4.68 -16.45 12.30
CA ILE A 251 -3.91 -17.28 13.22
C ILE A 251 -4.83 -18.10 14.12
N ALA A 252 -4.75 -19.43 14.00
CA ALA A 252 -5.50 -20.34 14.86
C ALA A 252 -4.83 -20.52 16.22
N PHE A 253 -5.64 -20.84 17.23
CA PHE A 253 -5.26 -20.98 18.65
C PHE A 253 -4.71 -19.67 19.26
N ALA A 254 -5.09 -18.54 18.70
CA ALA A 254 -4.68 -17.20 19.10
C ALA A 254 -5.86 -16.37 19.64
N ASP A 255 -5.56 -15.44 20.51
CA ASP A 255 -6.50 -14.44 21.01
C ASP A 255 -6.19 -13.04 20.48
N LEU A 256 -6.96 -12.03 20.90
CA LEU A 256 -6.77 -10.64 20.49
C LEU A 256 -5.37 -10.11 20.86
N GLY A 257 -4.81 -10.55 22.00
CA GLY A 257 -3.46 -10.14 22.43
C GLY A 257 -2.37 -10.71 21.51
N ASP A 258 -2.53 -11.95 21.02
CA ASP A 258 -1.63 -12.55 20.04
C ASP A 258 -1.68 -11.79 18.70
N ASP A 259 -2.89 -11.40 18.29
CA ASP A 259 -3.15 -10.67 17.06
C ASP A 259 -2.50 -9.26 17.09
N MET A 260 -2.66 -8.54 18.19
CA MET A 260 -2.01 -7.23 18.39
C MET A 260 -0.48 -7.33 18.35
N ARG A 261 0.12 -8.36 18.97
CA ARG A 261 1.57 -8.58 18.92
C ARG A 261 2.06 -8.85 17.49
N LEU A 262 1.35 -9.67 16.75
CA LEU A 262 1.68 -9.95 15.34
C LEU A 262 1.61 -8.67 14.49
N ALA A 263 0.58 -7.86 14.70
CA ALA A 263 0.39 -6.58 14.00
C ALA A 263 1.52 -5.58 14.30
N GLU A 264 1.89 -5.41 15.56
CA GLU A 264 3.00 -4.55 15.98
C GLU A 264 4.33 -5.02 15.38
N ASP A 265 4.64 -6.31 15.49
CA ASP A 265 5.85 -6.91 14.95
C ASP A 265 5.94 -6.72 13.43
N MET A 266 4.84 -6.90 12.72
CA MET A 266 4.78 -6.73 11.27
C MET A 266 5.04 -5.28 10.85
N ILE A 267 4.39 -4.31 11.48
CA ILE A 267 4.61 -2.88 11.18
C ILE A 267 6.08 -2.51 11.42
N LYS A 268 6.65 -2.89 12.55
CA LYS A 268 8.06 -2.62 12.88
C LYS A 268 9.00 -3.29 11.87
N TYR A 269 8.73 -4.52 11.49
CA TYR A 269 9.54 -5.24 10.50
C TYR A 269 9.54 -4.54 9.14
N ILE A 270 8.36 -4.17 8.63
CA ILE A 270 8.23 -3.48 7.32
C ILE A 270 9.01 -2.16 7.33
N ILE A 271 8.85 -1.35 8.39
CA ILE A 271 9.54 -0.06 8.52
C ILE A 271 11.05 -0.27 8.56
N SER A 272 11.55 -1.19 9.40
CA SER A 272 12.98 -1.51 9.52
C SER A 272 13.56 -1.95 8.19
N TYR A 273 12.87 -2.86 7.49
CA TYR A 273 13.31 -3.37 6.19
C TYR A 273 13.42 -2.26 5.14
N VAL A 274 12.43 -1.36 5.07
CA VAL A 274 12.45 -0.26 4.10
C VAL A 274 13.55 0.76 4.41
N LEU A 275 13.74 1.11 5.69
CA LEU A 275 14.83 2.02 6.10
C LEU A 275 16.22 1.46 5.76
N GLU A 276 16.40 0.16 5.88
CA GLU A 276 17.66 -0.51 5.54
C GLU A 276 17.91 -0.59 4.03
N HIS A 277 16.87 -0.89 3.24
CA HIS A 277 17.02 -1.21 1.82
C HIS A 277 16.77 -0.05 0.85
N ALA A 278 16.21 1.07 1.35
CA ALA A 278 15.92 2.29 0.58
C ALA A 278 16.31 3.58 1.30
N PRO A 279 17.53 3.69 1.88
CA PRO A 279 17.91 4.85 2.69
C PRO A 279 17.86 6.17 1.91
N GLU A 280 18.21 6.18 0.62
CA GLU A 280 18.21 7.39 -0.21
C GLU A 280 16.79 7.88 -0.51
N GLU A 281 15.87 6.96 -0.81
CA GLU A 281 14.46 7.25 -1.02
C GLU A 281 13.83 7.77 0.27
N MET A 282 14.15 7.18 1.40
CA MET A 282 13.61 7.60 2.69
C MET A 282 14.13 8.98 3.13
N GLU A 283 15.40 9.27 2.88
CA GLU A 283 15.95 10.62 3.09
C GLU A 283 15.30 11.65 2.14
N PHE A 284 15.02 11.26 0.89
CA PHE A 284 14.29 12.10 -0.04
C PHE A 284 12.88 12.44 0.50
N PHE A 285 12.13 11.46 1.00
CA PHE A 285 10.82 11.71 1.59
C PHE A 285 10.91 12.62 2.82
N ASN A 286 11.86 12.38 3.72
CA ASN A 286 12.09 13.20 4.90
C ASN A 286 12.43 14.65 4.55
N SER A 287 13.20 14.86 3.49
CA SER A 287 13.64 16.20 3.08
C SER A 287 12.58 16.97 2.29
N PHE A 288 11.77 16.30 1.45
CA PHE A 288 10.93 16.96 0.44
C PHE A 288 9.43 16.71 0.60
N MET A 289 9.00 15.67 1.30
CA MET A 289 7.59 15.31 1.45
C MET A 289 7.07 15.58 2.86
N ASP A 290 7.76 15.07 3.88
CA ASP A 290 7.32 15.15 5.27
C ASP A 290 8.53 15.28 6.20
N LYS A 291 8.85 16.51 6.59
CA LYS A 291 9.93 16.80 7.54
C LYS A 291 9.60 16.17 8.89
N GLY A 292 10.52 15.33 9.41
CA GLY A 292 10.32 14.56 10.63
C GLY A 292 9.77 13.15 10.40
N LEU A 293 9.65 12.71 9.14
CA LEU A 293 9.25 11.35 8.78
C LEU A 293 10.15 10.31 9.44
N LEU A 294 11.45 10.44 9.31
CA LEU A 294 12.41 9.48 9.87
C LEU A 294 12.35 9.44 11.41
N ASP A 295 12.17 10.59 12.09
CA ASP A 295 11.99 10.63 13.54
C ASP A 295 10.72 9.90 13.97
N ARG A 296 9.63 10.09 13.25
CA ARG A 296 8.35 9.39 13.49
C ARG A 296 8.47 7.88 13.29
N LEU A 297 9.10 7.43 12.20
CA LEU A 297 9.30 6.00 11.95
C LEU A 297 10.24 5.37 12.98
N ASN A 298 11.31 6.06 13.38
CA ASN A 298 12.20 5.59 14.46
C ASN A 298 11.49 5.55 15.82
N ASN A 299 10.56 6.47 16.10
CA ASN A 299 9.73 6.40 17.30
C ASN A 299 8.87 5.12 17.33
N VAL A 300 8.32 4.69 16.18
CA VAL A 300 7.58 3.42 16.07
C VAL A 300 8.48 2.22 16.37
N LEU A 301 9.70 2.21 15.82
CA LEU A 301 10.63 1.10 16.01
C LEU A 301 11.12 0.96 17.47
N ASN A 302 11.27 2.06 18.18
CA ASN A 302 11.92 2.11 19.50
C ASN A 302 10.93 2.06 20.68
N ASN A 303 9.61 2.07 20.43
CA ASN A 303 8.61 2.07 21.49
C ASN A 303 7.58 0.97 21.28
N ASP A 304 7.08 0.41 22.37
CA ASP A 304 5.89 -0.46 22.34
C ASP A 304 4.65 0.39 22.01
N PHE A 305 3.68 -0.20 21.32
CA PHE A 305 2.44 0.49 21.00
C PHE A 305 1.61 0.74 22.28
N GLY A 306 0.81 1.80 22.27
CA GLY A 306 -0.15 2.07 23.34
C GLY A 306 -1.34 1.15 23.25
N HIS A 307 -2.04 0.97 24.39
CA HIS A 307 -3.28 0.20 24.47
C HIS A 307 -4.32 1.02 25.22
N ILE A 308 -5.54 1.04 24.72
CA ILE A 308 -6.70 1.67 25.35
C ILE A 308 -7.96 0.97 24.87
N THR A 309 -8.95 0.77 25.73
CA THR A 309 -10.26 0.29 25.29
C THR A 309 -11.06 1.41 24.63
N TYR A 310 -12.00 1.06 23.76
CA TYR A 310 -12.90 2.04 23.14
C TYR A 310 -13.64 2.87 24.19
N THR A 311 -14.10 2.24 25.26
CA THR A 311 -14.80 2.94 26.34
C THR A 311 -13.92 4.00 27.01
N GLU A 312 -12.68 3.64 27.38
CA GLU A 312 -11.72 4.58 27.96
C GLU A 312 -11.34 5.69 26.96
N ALA A 313 -11.19 5.33 25.68
CA ALA A 313 -10.92 6.32 24.63
C ALA A 313 -12.05 7.33 24.49
N VAL A 314 -13.31 6.88 24.48
CA VAL A 314 -14.48 7.77 24.44
C VAL A 314 -14.57 8.64 25.69
N GLU A 315 -14.34 8.07 26.89
CA GLU A 315 -14.30 8.84 28.13
C GLU A 315 -13.25 9.96 28.11
N LEU A 316 -12.06 9.66 27.59
CA LEU A 316 -10.98 10.63 27.45
C LEU A 316 -11.32 11.71 26.38
N LEU A 317 -11.75 11.28 25.20
CA LEU A 317 -12.04 12.19 24.07
C LEU A 317 -13.23 13.11 24.37
N SER A 318 -14.26 12.60 25.05
CA SER A 318 -15.47 13.38 25.41
C SER A 318 -15.17 14.60 26.27
N GLN A 319 -14.07 14.59 27.02
CA GLN A 319 -13.60 15.75 27.80
C GLN A 319 -13.08 16.89 26.92
N HIS A 320 -12.85 16.62 25.63
CA HIS A 320 -12.30 17.54 24.65
C HIS A 320 -13.22 17.74 23.43
N ASN A 321 -14.52 17.44 23.57
CA ASN A 321 -15.51 17.57 22.49
C ASN A 321 -15.64 19.00 21.93
N ASP A 322 -15.20 20.01 22.66
CA ASP A 322 -15.10 21.40 22.21
C ASP A 322 -14.01 21.64 21.14
N GLN A 323 -13.10 20.68 20.98
CA GLN A 323 -12.00 20.74 19.99
C GLN A 323 -12.30 19.93 18.72
N PHE A 324 -13.39 19.16 18.69
CA PHE A 324 -13.73 18.29 17.57
C PHE A 324 -14.88 18.83 16.74
N GLU A 325 -14.80 18.61 15.42
CA GLU A 325 -15.91 18.91 14.51
C GLU A 325 -17.09 17.95 14.78
N TYR A 326 -16.77 16.69 15.10
CA TYR A 326 -17.75 15.64 15.42
C TYR A 326 -17.61 15.24 16.89
N PRO A 327 -18.51 15.71 17.78
CA PRO A 327 -18.47 15.30 19.18
C PRO A 327 -18.57 13.78 19.36
N VAL A 328 -17.69 13.21 20.19
CA VAL A 328 -17.65 11.79 20.44
C VAL A 328 -18.62 11.42 21.57
N SER A 329 -19.30 10.29 21.41
CA SER A 329 -20.11 9.63 22.43
C SER A 329 -20.01 8.12 22.30
N TRP A 330 -20.30 7.38 23.36
CA TRP A 330 -20.23 5.93 23.32
C TRP A 330 -21.20 5.34 22.27
N GLY A 331 -20.70 4.45 21.42
CA GLY A 331 -21.45 3.84 20.31
C GLY A 331 -21.25 4.54 18.96
N CYS A 332 -20.55 5.67 18.89
CA CYS A 332 -20.23 6.30 17.60
C CYS A 332 -18.94 5.73 16.99
N ASP A 333 -18.82 5.80 15.65
CA ASP A 333 -17.54 5.56 14.97
C ASP A 333 -16.56 6.68 15.29
N LEU A 334 -15.33 6.32 15.65
CA LEU A 334 -14.25 7.29 15.82
C LEU A 334 -13.86 7.88 14.45
N GLN A 335 -13.88 9.22 14.40
CA GLN A 335 -13.47 9.94 13.21
C GLN A 335 -11.95 10.15 13.20
N THR A 336 -11.38 10.46 12.05
CA THR A 336 -9.94 10.71 11.90
C THR A 336 -9.37 11.70 12.91
N GLU A 337 -10.11 12.73 13.27
CA GLU A 337 -9.68 13.72 14.27
C GLU A 337 -9.51 13.10 15.67
N HIS A 338 -10.40 12.16 16.04
CA HIS A 338 -10.33 11.41 17.30
C HIS A 338 -9.11 10.47 17.32
N GLU A 339 -8.91 9.72 16.24
CA GLU A 339 -7.77 8.80 16.07
C GLU A 339 -6.42 9.55 16.14
N ARG A 340 -6.35 10.70 15.48
CA ARG A 340 -5.17 11.55 15.52
C ARG A 340 -4.93 12.17 16.90
N TYR A 341 -5.99 12.57 17.59
CA TYR A 341 -5.88 13.09 18.94
C TYR A 341 -5.27 12.03 19.89
N LEU A 342 -5.75 10.79 19.79
CA LEU A 342 -5.17 9.67 20.56
C LEU A 342 -3.70 9.45 20.24
N THR A 343 -3.33 9.37 18.96
CA THR A 343 -1.98 9.02 18.52
C THR A 343 -0.97 10.17 18.60
N GLU A 344 -1.41 11.43 18.38
CA GLU A 344 -0.50 12.59 18.28
C GLU A 344 -0.45 13.43 19.58
N VAL A 345 -1.54 13.46 20.35
CA VAL A 345 -1.63 14.27 21.56
C VAL A 345 -1.46 13.43 22.83
N VAL A 346 -2.24 12.33 22.94
CA VAL A 346 -2.30 11.52 24.15
C VAL A 346 -1.12 10.57 24.24
N PHE A 347 -0.97 9.65 23.30
CA PHE A 347 0.05 8.60 23.34
C PHE A 347 1.37 8.99 22.68
N LYS A 348 1.35 9.87 21.68
CA LYS A 348 2.50 10.31 20.86
C LYS A 348 3.24 9.12 20.21
N LYS A 349 2.51 8.07 19.90
CA LYS A 349 2.97 6.81 19.29
C LYS A 349 1.78 6.03 18.75
N PRO A 350 1.99 4.93 17.99
CA PRO A 350 0.91 4.03 17.61
C PRO A 350 0.15 3.51 18.83
N VAL A 351 -1.17 3.29 18.66
CA VAL A 351 -2.03 2.82 19.75
C VAL A 351 -3.04 1.81 19.20
N PHE A 352 -3.26 0.73 19.96
CA PHE A 352 -4.39 -0.17 19.76
C PHE A 352 -5.58 0.33 20.58
N VAL A 353 -6.72 0.49 19.89
CA VAL A 353 -8.02 0.70 20.52
C VAL A 353 -8.78 -0.60 20.45
N THR A 354 -9.28 -1.12 21.57
CA THR A 354 -9.91 -2.45 21.65
C THR A 354 -11.32 -2.40 22.20
N ASP A 355 -12.03 -3.52 22.12
CA ASP A 355 -13.32 -3.72 22.78
C ASP A 355 -14.40 -2.72 22.36
N TYR A 356 -14.62 -2.66 21.05
CA TYR A 356 -15.61 -1.78 20.44
C TYR A 356 -17.05 -2.24 20.68
N PRO A 357 -18.03 -1.31 20.67
CA PRO A 357 -19.44 -1.68 20.68
C PRO A 357 -19.80 -2.64 19.54
N LYS A 358 -20.54 -3.69 19.84
CA LYS A 358 -20.92 -4.71 18.85
C LYS A 358 -21.75 -4.15 17.69
N GLU A 359 -22.49 -3.06 17.91
CA GLU A 359 -23.39 -2.45 16.94
C GLU A 359 -22.66 -1.82 15.75
N ILE A 360 -21.41 -1.41 15.95
CA ILE A 360 -20.58 -0.73 14.92
C ILE A 360 -19.48 -1.64 14.34
N LYS A 361 -19.49 -2.94 14.66
CA LYS A 361 -18.50 -3.90 14.19
C LYS A 361 -19.15 -5.11 13.53
N ALA A 362 -18.39 -5.81 12.68
CA ALA A 362 -18.84 -6.91 11.86
C ALA A 362 -19.31 -8.15 12.67
N PHE A 363 -20.12 -8.98 12.00
CA PHE A 363 -20.80 -10.14 12.61
C PHE A 363 -19.86 -11.23 13.13
N TYR A 364 -18.69 -11.35 12.53
CA TYR A 364 -17.72 -12.43 12.83
C TYR A 364 -16.84 -12.16 14.04
N MET A 365 -16.90 -10.98 14.61
CA MET A 365 -16.05 -10.61 15.74
C MET A 365 -16.57 -11.24 17.04
N LYS A 366 -15.66 -11.76 17.87
CA LYS A 366 -15.99 -12.46 19.11
C LYS A 366 -16.69 -11.53 20.08
N LEU A 367 -17.89 -11.95 20.54
CA LEU A 367 -18.64 -11.23 21.57
C LEU A 367 -17.92 -11.36 22.92
N ASN A 368 -17.69 -10.23 23.57
CA ASN A 368 -17.13 -10.19 24.92
C ASN A 368 -18.14 -10.64 25.99
N PRO A 369 -17.67 -11.06 27.17
CA PRO A 369 -18.57 -11.53 28.25
C PRO A 369 -19.60 -10.50 28.75
N ASP A 370 -19.40 -9.22 28.49
CA ASP A 370 -20.31 -8.13 28.82
C ASP A 370 -21.57 -8.11 27.92
N GLY A 371 -21.55 -8.85 26.81
CA GLY A 371 -22.62 -8.91 25.82
C GLY A 371 -22.85 -7.61 25.02
N LYS A 372 -22.02 -6.60 25.21
CA LYS A 372 -22.13 -5.26 24.60
C LYS A 372 -20.98 -4.94 23.65
N THR A 373 -19.79 -5.43 23.94
CA THR A 373 -18.59 -5.17 23.16
C THR A 373 -18.11 -6.44 22.47
N VAL A 374 -17.24 -6.26 21.48
CA VAL A 374 -16.57 -7.35 20.76
C VAL A 374 -15.06 -7.20 20.88
N ALA A 375 -14.33 -8.33 20.84
CA ALA A 375 -12.87 -8.39 20.89
C ALA A 375 -12.28 -7.92 19.54
N ALA A 376 -12.58 -6.69 19.17
CA ALA A 376 -12.03 -5.99 18.03
C ALA A 376 -10.80 -5.18 18.41
N MET A 377 -9.94 -4.90 17.46
CA MET A 377 -8.86 -3.94 17.59
C MET A 377 -8.73 -3.08 16.33
N ASP A 378 -8.44 -1.80 16.51
CA ASP A 378 -7.94 -0.93 15.45
C ASP A 378 -6.56 -0.43 15.87
N CYS A 379 -5.56 -0.58 14.98
CA CYS A 379 -4.24 -0.01 15.18
C CYS A 379 -4.20 1.38 14.52
N LEU A 380 -4.05 2.38 15.34
CA LEU A 380 -3.98 3.78 14.93
C LEU A 380 -2.53 4.24 14.90
N VAL A 381 -2.13 4.98 13.85
CA VAL A 381 -0.79 5.55 13.73
C VAL A 381 -0.85 7.07 13.52
N PRO A 382 0.14 7.83 14.02
CA PRO A 382 0.20 9.28 13.82
C PRO A 382 0.17 9.67 12.34
N GLY A 383 -0.59 10.68 11.98
CA GLY A 383 -0.69 11.22 10.61
C GLY A 383 -1.66 10.49 9.69
N ILE A 384 -1.96 9.21 9.93
CA ILE A 384 -2.88 8.40 9.11
C ILE A 384 -4.18 8.12 9.87
N GLY A 385 -4.13 7.79 11.16
CA GLY A 385 -5.23 7.19 11.90
C GLY A 385 -5.21 5.67 11.76
N GLU A 386 -6.35 5.04 11.58
CA GLU A 386 -6.46 3.59 11.42
C GLU A 386 -5.65 3.08 10.22
N ILE A 387 -4.74 2.12 10.48
CA ILE A 387 -3.93 1.42 9.47
C ILE A 387 -4.22 -0.08 9.45
N ILE A 388 -4.62 -0.64 10.58
CA ILE A 388 -5.04 -2.04 10.76
C ILE A 388 -6.37 -2.06 11.50
N GLY A 389 -7.30 -2.88 11.01
CA GLY A 389 -8.48 -3.33 11.72
C GLY A 389 -8.45 -4.84 11.89
N GLY A 390 -8.76 -5.36 13.07
CA GLY A 390 -8.72 -6.78 13.36
C GLY A 390 -9.62 -7.22 14.48
N SER A 391 -9.66 -8.52 14.76
CA SER A 391 -10.40 -9.06 15.89
C SER A 391 -10.03 -10.50 16.21
N GLN A 392 -10.27 -10.92 17.42
CA GLN A 392 -10.55 -12.33 17.68
C GLN A 392 -11.86 -12.69 17.00
N ARG A 393 -11.94 -13.86 16.37
CA ARG A 393 -13.11 -14.32 15.62
C ARG A 393 -14.07 -15.07 16.54
N GLU A 394 -15.37 -14.97 16.28
CA GLU A 394 -16.37 -15.76 17.03
C GLU A 394 -16.22 -17.25 16.67
N ASP A 395 -15.91 -18.04 17.67
CA ASP A 395 -15.66 -19.49 17.57
C ASP A 395 -16.84 -20.34 18.06
N ASN A 396 -17.88 -19.72 18.58
CA ASN A 396 -19.12 -20.38 19.00
C ASN A 396 -20.17 -20.33 17.89
N TYR A 397 -20.67 -21.50 17.48
CA TYR A 397 -21.65 -21.64 16.40
C TYR A 397 -22.95 -20.87 16.67
N GLU A 398 -23.54 -21.04 17.85
CA GLU A 398 -24.85 -20.46 18.18
C GLU A 398 -24.75 -18.92 18.32
N VAL A 399 -23.65 -18.43 18.90
CA VAL A 399 -23.43 -16.98 19.03
C VAL A 399 -23.26 -16.37 17.65
N LEU A 400 -22.48 -16.98 16.77
CA LEU A 400 -22.25 -16.50 15.41
C LEU A 400 -23.55 -16.51 14.59
N GLU A 401 -24.34 -17.60 14.64
CA GLU A 401 -25.62 -17.69 13.96
C GLU A 401 -26.60 -16.59 14.40
N ASN A 402 -26.71 -16.38 15.71
CA ASN A 402 -27.55 -15.34 16.26
C ASN A 402 -27.10 -13.96 15.81
N ARG A 403 -25.79 -13.71 15.76
CA ARG A 403 -25.23 -12.44 15.34
C ARG A 403 -25.51 -12.13 13.87
N ILE A 404 -25.40 -13.14 12.98
CA ILE A 404 -25.78 -13.03 11.56
C ILE A 404 -27.27 -12.65 11.44
N ARG A 405 -28.15 -13.30 12.22
CA ARG A 405 -29.59 -13.00 12.22
C ARG A 405 -29.93 -11.62 12.77
N GLU A 406 -29.25 -11.19 13.85
CA GLU A 406 -29.43 -9.85 14.44
C GLU A 406 -29.16 -8.73 13.43
N LEU A 407 -28.20 -8.94 12.53
CA LEU A 407 -27.86 -7.99 11.46
C LEU A 407 -28.76 -8.13 10.20
N GLY A 408 -29.81 -8.97 10.26
CA GLY A 408 -30.74 -9.17 9.16
C GLY A 408 -30.18 -10.00 7.99
N MET A 409 -29.05 -10.67 8.21
CA MET A 409 -28.40 -11.53 7.22
C MET A 409 -28.94 -12.96 7.30
N ASN A 410 -28.81 -13.75 6.22
CA ASN A 410 -29.21 -15.14 6.20
C ASN A 410 -28.02 -16.07 6.49
N PRO A 411 -28.03 -16.87 7.58
CA PRO A 411 -26.97 -17.82 7.89
C PRO A 411 -26.70 -18.87 6.80
N GLU A 412 -27.70 -19.19 5.96
CA GLU A 412 -27.52 -20.16 4.85
C GLU A 412 -26.52 -19.67 3.79
N ASP A 413 -26.39 -18.35 3.60
CA ASP A 413 -25.44 -17.74 2.68
C ASP A 413 -23.99 -17.89 3.17
N TYR A 414 -23.82 -18.18 4.47
CA TYR A 414 -22.55 -18.38 5.16
C TYR A 414 -22.34 -19.84 5.60
N GLY A 415 -23.01 -20.81 5.00
CA GLY A 415 -22.97 -22.20 5.39
C GLY A 415 -21.54 -22.76 5.53
N PHE A 416 -20.66 -22.48 4.56
CA PHE A 416 -19.24 -22.87 4.60
C PHE A 416 -18.50 -22.28 5.79
N TYR A 417 -18.83 -21.07 6.18
CA TYR A 417 -18.21 -20.36 7.31
C TYR A 417 -18.72 -20.87 8.65
N MET A 418 -20.01 -21.19 8.72
CA MET A 418 -20.64 -21.85 9.89
C MET A 418 -20.07 -23.26 10.13
N ASP A 419 -19.72 -23.99 9.05
CA ASP A 419 -19.11 -25.32 9.16
C ASP A 419 -17.76 -25.29 9.90
N LEU A 420 -16.99 -24.20 9.81
CA LEU A 420 -15.75 -24.04 10.56
C LEU A 420 -15.98 -24.03 12.08
N ARG A 421 -17.18 -23.63 12.55
CA ARG A 421 -17.53 -23.64 13.97
C ARG A 421 -18.13 -24.98 14.40
N LYS A 422 -18.63 -25.73 13.45
CA LYS A 422 -19.25 -27.06 13.68
C LYS A 422 -18.22 -28.19 13.68
N TYR A 423 -17.21 -28.10 12.82
CA TYR A 423 -16.24 -29.16 12.57
C TYR A 423 -14.85 -28.81 13.09
N GLY A 424 -14.67 -28.84 14.40
CA GLY A 424 -13.38 -28.61 15.03
C GLY A 424 -13.03 -27.13 15.18
N SER A 425 -13.98 -26.33 15.67
CA SER A 425 -13.76 -24.94 15.97
C SER A 425 -12.56 -24.70 16.88
N ALA A 426 -11.74 -23.74 16.58
CA ALA A 426 -10.64 -23.29 17.41
C ALA A 426 -10.72 -21.78 17.61
N ARG A 427 -10.26 -21.31 18.78
CA ARG A 427 -10.01 -19.88 18.99
C ARG A 427 -9.04 -19.40 17.92
N HIS A 428 -9.37 -18.29 17.25
CA HIS A 428 -8.52 -17.73 16.22
C HIS A 428 -8.75 -16.22 16.09
N ALA A 429 -7.79 -15.54 15.51
CA ALA A 429 -7.78 -14.09 15.36
C ALA A 429 -7.10 -13.70 14.05
N GLY A 430 -7.34 -12.50 13.61
CA GLY A 430 -6.71 -11.97 12.41
C GLY A 430 -7.03 -10.50 12.20
N PHE A 431 -6.31 -9.88 11.28
CA PHE A 431 -6.46 -8.47 10.98
C PHE A 431 -6.30 -8.16 9.49
N GLY A 432 -6.68 -6.98 9.09
CA GLY A 432 -6.41 -6.42 7.76
C GLY A 432 -5.54 -5.19 7.83
N LEU A 433 -4.39 -5.20 7.15
CA LEU A 433 -3.56 -4.02 6.91
C LEU A 433 -3.84 -3.48 5.50
N GLY A 434 -4.26 -2.22 5.39
CA GLY A 434 -4.32 -1.51 4.12
C GLY A 434 -2.92 -1.19 3.60
N PHE A 435 -2.50 -1.86 2.51
CA PHE A 435 -1.13 -1.71 1.99
C PHE A 435 -0.81 -0.28 1.58
N GLU A 436 -1.72 0.39 0.90
CA GLU A 436 -1.54 1.77 0.49
C GLU A 436 -1.43 2.74 1.66
N ARG A 437 -2.20 2.52 2.74
CA ARG A 437 -2.07 3.31 3.98
C ARG A 437 -0.70 3.12 4.61
N MET A 438 -0.15 1.89 4.58
CA MET A 438 1.22 1.62 5.03
C MET A 438 2.26 2.34 4.17
N VAL A 439 2.11 2.32 2.83
CA VAL A 439 2.98 3.07 1.92
C VAL A 439 2.90 4.58 2.19
N MET A 440 1.70 5.14 2.36
CA MET A 440 1.51 6.54 2.72
C MET A 440 2.21 6.88 4.05
N TYR A 441 2.07 6.01 5.04
CA TYR A 441 2.68 6.20 6.36
C TYR A 441 4.21 6.27 6.29
N MET A 442 4.83 5.35 5.53
CA MET A 442 6.29 5.29 5.36
C MET A 442 6.86 6.40 4.48
N THR A 443 6.08 6.96 3.57
CA THR A 443 6.58 7.93 2.58
C THR A 443 6.17 9.37 2.86
N GLY A 444 5.24 9.60 3.78
CA GLY A 444 4.66 10.92 4.01
C GLY A 444 3.76 11.42 2.87
N ILE A 445 3.36 10.54 1.94
CA ILE A 445 2.43 10.85 0.86
C ILE A 445 1.03 11.07 1.43
N GLY A 446 0.44 12.24 1.15
CA GLY A 446 -0.85 12.66 1.73
C GLY A 446 -2.10 12.17 0.99
N ASN A 447 -1.96 11.41 -0.10
CA ASN A 447 -3.12 10.94 -0.88
C ASN A 447 -2.88 9.53 -1.42
N ILE A 448 -3.84 8.64 -1.18
CA ILE A 448 -3.78 7.22 -1.58
C ILE A 448 -3.59 7.05 -3.10
N ARG A 449 -4.11 7.99 -3.92
CA ARG A 449 -3.92 7.98 -5.38
C ARG A 449 -2.46 8.04 -5.80
N ASP A 450 -1.59 8.51 -4.91
CA ASP A 450 -0.16 8.64 -5.17
C ASP A 450 0.65 7.44 -4.66
N ALA A 451 0.04 6.59 -3.85
CA ALA A 451 0.59 5.31 -3.41
C ALA A 451 0.25 4.14 -4.37
N ILE A 452 -0.67 4.34 -5.32
CA ILE A 452 -1.16 3.35 -6.29
C ILE A 452 -0.62 3.69 -7.68
N PRO A 453 -0.07 2.72 -8.44
CA PRO A 453 0.42 2.97 -9.81
C PRO A 453 -0.65 3.58 -10.73
N PHE A 454 -1.83 2.98 -10.80
CA PHE A 454 -2.98 3.41 -11.60
C PHE A 454 -4.22 3.41 -10.70
N PRO A 455 -4.51 4.52 -10.00
CA PRO A 455 -5.56 4.55 -8.98
C PRO A 455 -6.96 4.43 -9.60
N ARG A 456 -7.83 3.65 -8.94
CA ARG A 456 -9.25 3.54 -9.23
C ARG A 456 -10.02 4.22 -8.12
N THR A 457 -10.77 5.27 -8.45
CA THR A 457 -11.56 6.04 -7.50
C THR A 457 -12.87 6.47 -8.14
N VAL A 458 -13.79 7.01 -7.36
CA VAL A 458 -15.05 7.55 -7.89
C VAL A 458 -14.79 8.50 -9.06
N GLY A 459 -15.44 8.24 -10.19
CA GLY A 459 -15.32 9.03 -11.41
C GLY A 459 -13.97 8.94 -12.14
N ASN A 460 -13.06 8.02 -11.73
CA ASN A 460 -11.77 7.85 -12.37
C ASN A 460 -11.40 6.37 -12.56
N CYS A 461 -11.31 5.97 -13.82
CA CYS A 461 -10.81 4.66 -14.27
C CYS A 461 -9.80 4.82 -15.42
N GLU A 462 -9.13 5.95 -15.49
CA GLU A 462 -8.10 6.23 -16.49
C GLU A 462 -6.84 5.40 -16.22
N LEU A 463 -5.98 5.24 -17.24
CA LEU A 463 -4.75 4.44 -17.22
C LEU A 463 -4.06 4.44 -15.88
#